data_517a90e9823c40e759cb4fa9e08d581e
#
_entry.id   517a90e9823c40e759cb4fa9e08d581e
#
_cell.length_a   1.000
_cell.length_b   1.000
_cell.length_c   1.000
_cell.angle_alpha   90.00
_cell.angle_beta   90.00
_cell.angle_gamma   90.00
#
_symmetry.space_group_name_H-M   'P 1'
#
loop_
_entity.id
_entity.type
_entity.pdbx_description
1 polymer ?
#
loop_
_entity_poly.entity_id
_entity_poly.type
_entity_poly.pdbx_seq_one_letter_code
_entity_poly.pdbx_strand_id
1 'polypeptide(L)'
;MAAYMLVEVAIHSPMLYEKYKEKTPAILQAFEGRFVLRGMPVEALEGTWDHDRLVLLEFPNREKALAWYHSEAYQEAKQIRDMASSARFLLIGE
;
A
#
# COMPACT_ATOMS: atom_id res chain seq x y z
N MET A 1 13.01 -11.27 -10.67
CA MET A 1 13.44 -10.20 -9.75
C MET A 1 12.24 -9.66 -9.02
N ALA A 2 12.33 -9.52 -7.72
CA ALA A 2 11.22 -8.97 -6.95
C ALA A 2 11.05 -7.47 -7.22
N ALA A 3 9.81 -7.01 -7.11
CA ALA A 3 9.48 -5.60 -7.15
C ALA A 3 8.75 -5.24 -5.85
N TYR A 4 8.88 -4.01 -5.43
CA TYR A 4 8.31 -3.54 -4.17
C TYR A 4 7.45 -2.32 -4.40
N MET A 5 6.38 -2.21 -3.62
CA MET A 5 5.57 -1.01 -3.58
C MET A 5 5.71 -0.41 -2.19
N LEU A 6 6.33 0.75 -2.10
CA LEU A 6 6.47 1.48 -0.85
C LEU A 6 5.32 2.47 -0.74
N VAL A 7 4.58 2.40 0.34
CA VAL A 7 3.38 3.20 0.53
C VAL A 7 3.51 4.02 1.80
N GLU A 8 3.40 5.34 1.67
CA GLU A 8 3.40 6.28 2.79
C GLU A 8 2.01 6.87 2.88
N VAL A 9 1.39 6.81 4.04
CA VAL A 9 -0.01 7.16 4.21
C VAL A 9 -0.23 8.14 5.36
N ALA A 10 -0.98 9.22 5.08
CA ALA A 10 -1.52 10.10 6.11
C ALA A 10 -3.03 9.83 6.18
N ILE A 11 -3.51 9.38 7.32
CA ILE A 11 -4.90 8.93 7.50
C ILE A 11 -5.76 10.08 7.99
N HIS A 12 -6.86 10.37 7.26
CA HIS A 12 -7.81 11.41 7.63
C HIS A 12 -9.04 10.81 8.32
N SER A 13 -9.47 9.62 7.88
CA SER A 13 -10.63 8.93 8.43
C SER A 13 -10.25 7.50 8.78
N PRO A 14 -9.94 7.22 10.07
CA PRO A 14 -9.57 5.85 10.48
C PRO A 14 -10.66 4.83 10.19
N MET A 15 -11.94 5.18 10.34
CA MET A 15 -13.04 4.26 10.08
C MET A 15 -13.10 3.81 8.63
N LEU A 16 -12.99 4.75 7.70
CA LEU A 16 -12.97 4.43 6.27
C LEU A 16 -11.71 3.66 5.90
N TYR A 17 -10.59 4.03 6.51
CA TYR A 17 -9.33 3.34 6.22
C TYR A 17 -9.38 1.88 6.66
N GLU A 18 -10.06 1.57 7.76
CA GLU A 18 -10.26 0.18 8.18
C GLU A 18 -11.01 -0.62 7.13
N LYS A 19 -12.03 -0.04 6.49
CA LYS A 19 -12.76 -0.69 5.42
C LYS A 19 -11.86 -0.99 4.21
N TYR A 20 -10.97 -0.05 3.89
CA TYR A 20 -9.98 -0.26 2.84
C TYR A 20 -9.05 -1.43 3.20
N LYS A 21 -8.54 -1.46 4.43
CA LYS A 21 -7.62 -2.50 4.90
C LYS A 21 -8.25 -3.90 4.86
N GLU A 22 -9.55 -4.00 5.05
CA GLU A 22 -10.24 -5.29 5.00
C GLU A 22 -10.24 -5.89 3.59
N LYS A 23 -10.22 -5.05 2.57
CA LYS A 23 -10.28 -5.49 1.16
C LYS A 23 -8.92 -5.87 0.59
N THR A 24 -7.85 -5.28 1.10
CA THR A 24 -6.54 -5.37 0.44
C THR A 24 -5.87 -6.74 0.49
N PRO A 25 -5.94 -7.55 1.57
CA PRO A 25 -5.22 -8.82 1.59
C PRO A 25 -5.60 -9.78 0.46
N ALA A 26 -6.90 -9.93 0.19
CA ALA A 26 -7.36 -10.85 -0.86
C ALA A 26 -6.95 -10.36 -2.25
N ILE A 27 -7.05 -9.04 -2.49
CA ILE A 27 -6.66 -8.46 -3.77
C ILE A 27 -5.16 -8.63 -3.99
N LEU A 28 -4.37 -8.37 -2.96
CA LEU A 28 -2.92 -8.52 -3.02
C LEU A 28 -2.52 -9.95 -3.34
N GLN A 29 -3.14 -10.91 -2.65
CA GLN A 29 -2.85 -12.33 -2.84
C GLN A 29 -3.17 -12.78 -4.26
N ALA A 30 -4.23 -12.25 -4.87
CA ALA A 30 -4.63 -12.61 -6.23
C ALA A 30 -3.53 -12.28 -7.26
N PHE A 31 -2.64 -11.35 -6.94
CA PHE A 31 -1.52 -10.95 -7.81
C PHE A 31 -0.17 -11.40 -7.25
N GLU A 32 -0.19 -12.38 -6.35
CA GLU A 32 1.01 -12.97 -5.76
C GLU A 32 1.84 -11.97 -4.95
N GLY A 33 1.19 -10.92 -4.48
CA GLY A 33 1.83 -9.95 -3.60
C GLY A 33 1.75 -10.35 -2.15
N ARG A 34 2.61 -9.78 -1.32
CA ARG A 34 2.58 -10.00 0.11
C ARG A 34 2.99 -8.75 0.87
N PHE A 35 2.52 -8.64 2.12
CA PHE A 35 2.98 -7.58 3.00
C PHE A 35 4.35 -7.93 3.56
N VAL A 36 5.33 -7.06 3.38
CA VAL A 36 6.62 -7.14 4.05
C VAL A 36 6.53 -6.38 5.36
N LEU A 37 6.01 -5.15 5.29
CA LEU A 37 5.71 -4.30 6.46
C LEU A 37 4.27 -3.82 6.31
N ARG A 38 3.51 -3.86 7.40
CA ARG A 38 2.12 -3.41 7.38
C ARG A 38 1.82 -2.51 8.56
N GLY A 39 2.11 -1.22 8.38
CA GLY A 39 1.77 -0.22 9.39
C GLY A 39 2.58 -0.32 10.67
N MET A 40 3.84 -0.74 10.58
CA MET A 40 4.71 -0.84 11.73
C MET A 40 5.16 0.55 12.19
N PRO A 41 5.51 0.72 13.47
CA PRO A 41 6.01 2.01 13.96
C PRO A 41 7.26 2.43 13.21
N VAL A 42 7.36 3.72 12.93
CA VAL A 42 8.50 4.31 12.22
C VAL A 42 9.15 5.34 13.12
N GLU A 43 10.48 5.24 13.27
CA GLU A 43 11.26 6.22 13.99
C GLU A 43 12.30 6.80 13.06
N ALA A 44 12.27 8.11 12.85
CA ALA A 44 13.26 8.79 12.01
C ALA A 44 14.53 9.00 12.82
N LEU A 45 15.62 8.34 12.41
CA LEU A 45 16.94 8.55 13.05
C LEU A 45 17.59 9.82 12.53
N GLU A 46 17.28 10.18 11.29
CA GLU A 46 17.71 11.43 10.68
C GLU A 46 16.60 11.90 9.75
N GLY A 47 16.39 13.20 9.68
CA GLY A 47 15.31 13.75 8.89
C GLY A 47 13.98 13.71 9.60
N THR A 48 12.90 13.86 8.84
CA THR A 48 11.55 13.90 9.39
C THR A 48 10.69 12.77 8.86
N TRP A 49 9.75 12.33 9.70
CA TRP A 49 8.69 11.39 9.31
C TRP A 49 7.38 11.95 9.84
N ASP A 50 6.50 12.37 8.93
CA ASP A 50 5.26 13.04 9.27
C ASP A 50 4.01 12.32 8.73
N HIS A 51 4.14 11.05 8.41
CA HIS A 51 3.02 10.20 7.97
C HIS A 51 2.58 9.28 9.11
N ASP A 52 1.34 8.80 9.03
CA ASP A 52 0.78 7.93 10.05
C ASP A 52 1.17 6.48 9.85
N ARG A 53 1.46 6.07 8.62
CA ARG A 53 1.58 4.66 8.29
C ARG A 53 2.54 4.43 7.13
N LEU A 54 3.35 3.39 7.27
CA LEU A 54 4.25 2.92 6.22
C LEU A 54 3.92 1.47 5.92
N VAL A 55 3.74 1.16 4.64
CA VAL A 55 3.48 -0.21 4.17
C VAL A 55 4.48 -0.54 3.08
N LEU A 56 5.02 -1.75 3.12
CA LEU A 56 5.88 -2.25 2.05
C LEU A 56 5.30 -3.55 1.53
N LEU A 57 5.01 -3.58 0.24
CA LEU A 57 4.50 -4.75 -0.46
C LEU A 57 5.59 -5.32 -1.34
N GLU A 58 5.58 -6.65 -1.50
CA GLU A 58 6.49 -7.33 -2.41
C GLU A 58 5.70 -8.14 -3.44
N PHE A 59 6.15 -8.09 -4.70
CA PHE A 59 5.58 -8.84 -5.81
C PHE A 59 6.69 -9.63 -6.51
N PRO A 60 6.35 -10.72 -7.21
CA PRO A 60 7.36 -11.49 -7.93
C PRO A 60 8.13 -10.67 -8.97
N ASN A 61 7.47 -9.68 -9.57
CA ASN A 61 8.08 -8.83 -10.58
C ASN A 61 7.27 -7.54 -10.75
N ARG A 62 7.81 -6.63 -11.54
CA ARG A 62 7.19 -5.33 -11.80
C ARG A 62 5.81 -5.46 -12.46
N GLU A 63 5.67 -6.41 -13.39
CA GLU A 63 4.41 -6.60 -14.10
C GLU A 63 3.27 -6.97 -13.15
N LYS A 64 3.54 -7.84 -12.18
CA LYS A 64 2.54 -8.23 -11.18
C LYS A 64 2.15 -7.05 -10.30
N ALA A 65 3.13 -6.24 -9.90
CA ALA A 65 2.86 -5.05 -9.10
C ALA A 65 1.95 -4.07 -9.84
N LEU A 66 2.24 -3.81 -11.11
CA LEU A 66 1.42 -2.91 -11.92
C LEU A 66 0.04 -3.51 -12.21
N ALA A 67 -0.03 -4.82 -12.47
CA ALA A 67 -1.31 -5.49 -12.67
C ALA A 67 -2.20 -5.37 -11.43
N TRP A 68 -1.62 -5.54 -10.24
CA TRP A 68 -2.33 -5.35 -8.98
C TRP A 68 -2.87 -3.92 -8.87
N TYR A 69 -2.00 -2.93 -9.07
CA TYR A 69 -2.39 -1.53 -8.91
C TYR A 69 -3.51 -1.15 -9.88
N HIS A 70 -3.42 -1.58 -11.13
CA HIS A 70 -4.39 -1.22 -12.16
C HIS A 70 -5.59 -2.16 -12.23
N SER A 71 -5.65 -3.19 -11.38
CA SER A 71 -6.79 -4.10 -11.38
C SER A 71 -8.07 -3.36 -10.98
N GLU A 72 -9.20 -3.85 -11.51
CA GLU A 72 -10.50 -3.28 -11.16
C GLU A 72 -10.76 -3.37 -9.66
N ALA A 73 -10.42 -4.53 -9.07
CA ALA A 73 -10.61 -4.75 -7.63
C ALA A 73 -9.82 -3.73 -6.80
N TYR A 74 -8.55 -3.49 -7.15
CA TYR A 74 -7.77 -2.52 -6.40
C TYR A 74 -8.26 -1.09 -6.62
N GLN A 75 -8.65 -0.74 -7.84
CA GLN A 75 -9.14 0.60 -8.13
C GLN A 75 -10.43 0.90 -7.36
N GLU A 76 -11.29 -0.10 -7.13
CA GLU A 76 -12.46 0.06 -6.28
C GLU A 76 -12.06 0.32 -4.83
N ALA A 77 -11.10 -0.46 -4.32
CA ALA A 77 -10.59 -0.27 -2.96
C ALA A 77 -9.92 1.11 -2.82
N LYS A 78 -9.23 1.56 -3.86
CA LYS A 78 -8.56 2.85 -3.89
C LYS A 78 -9.54 4.00 -3.71
N GLN A 79 -10.77 3.88 -4.20
CA GLN A 79 -11.78 4.93 -4.02
C GLN A 79 -12.05 5.16 -2.53
N ILE A 80 -12.10 4.10 -1.74
CA ILE A 80 -12.26 4.21 -0.29
C ILE A 80 -11.01 4.86 0.31
N ARG A 81 -9.84 4.40 -0.10
CA ARG A 81 -8.57 4.94 0.39
C ARG A 81 -8.44 6.43 0.11
N ASP A 82 -8.84 6.87 -1.08
CA ASP A 82 -8.74 8.28 -1.47
C ASP A 82 -9.61 9.18 -0.61
N MET A 83 -10.73 8.68 -0.11
CA MET A 83 -11.58 9.43 0.82
C MET A 83 -11.04 9.38 2.24
N ALA A 84 -10.28 8.35 2.58
CA ALA A 84 -9.83 8.09 3.94
C ALA A 84 -8.44 8.66 4.23
N SER A 85 -7.65 8.93 3.21
CA SER A 85 -6.22 9.23 3.39
C SER A 85 -5.62 9.95 2.21
N SER A 86 -4.41 10.45 2.43
CA SER A 86 -3.50 10.90 1.36
C SER A 86 -2.33 9.94 1.37
N ALA A 87 -1.98 9.41 0.21
CA ALA A 87 -0.95 8.39 0.13
C ALA A 87 0.00 8.62 -1.04
N ARG A 88 1.21 8.13 -0.88
CA ARG A 88 2.22 8.12 -1.93
C ARG A 88 2.65 6.68 -2.16
N PHE A 89 2.51 6.22 -3.40
CA PHE A 89 2.85 4.86 -3.82
C PHE A 89 4.08 4.92 -4.71
N LEU A 90 5.15 4.28 -4.30
CA LEU A 90 6.42 4.26 -5.04
C LEU A 90 6.73 2.83 -5.45
N LEU A 91 6.87 2.60 -6.75
CA LEU A 91 7.23 1.29 -7.28
C LEU A 91 8.75 1.20 -7.39
N ILE A 92 9.32 0.19 -6.75
CA ILE A 92 10.76 -0.01 -6.65
C ILE A 92 11.11 -1.37 -7.23
N GLY A 93 12.12 -1.40 -8.09
CA GLY A 93 12.61 -2.63 -8.68
C GLY A 93 12.16 -2.82 -10.12
N GLU A 94 12.53 -3.96 -10.68
CA GLU A 94 12.30 -4.26 -12.10
C GLU A 94 11.23 -5.31 -12.33
#